data_69beadf1232fa376d7a8771da6082547
#
_entry.id   69beadf1232fa376d7a8771da6082547
#
_cell.length_a   1.000
_cell.length_b   1.000
_cell.length_c   1.000
_cell.angle_alpha   90.00
_cell.angle_beta   90.00
_cell.angle_gamma   90.00
#
_symmetry.space_group_name_H-M   'P 1'
#
loop_
_entity.id
_entity.type
_entity.pdbx_description
1 polymer ?
#
loop_
_entity_poly.entity_id
_entity_poly.type
_entity_poly.pdbx_seq_one_letter_code
_entity_poly.pdbx_strand_id
1 'polypeptide(L)'
;MKLSRKKLLFFFCLLTVFSSCTGEFVDINRPGSKLSPEELKRDNYAVGSFLIQMQGVAFPEQENAYQTMIDFVGNYLGRYTTYTKELPKNHTLFNASNAWCAWPASYAPPMVSAFDEVVKLNGKKNISYAWALILRAQAFLRFTDIYGPFPLSMNTDNTVIYTSQRDIYLQLINDLNEATAYISSDTQLAKEMIVFAPYDLVYKGDFNKWRKFANSLKLRIAVRISNVEPTLARSLAEQAVRDGVIEGNEDNCAIRYNKSGLWTTAVSWGDSRICADIESYMTGYKDPRMSMYFLQPMTAGQRKYIGCRAGAAIGSNIVAKRLYSTVNVQETTPSLWLTASEMAFCKAEGVLRGWNMGGGTAKEYYERGVTLSFNQWGADGVATYLLDDTSTEANYADALGGFGGAAAKASTITIKWDDHAPMDEKMERLITQKWIALFPNGQEAWNEIRRTGYPRIFSVPQATNGYTLLTPNRIPFDKNQQINNRSNYDKAVELLGGPDDYATQMWWQR
;
A
#
# COMPACT_ATOMS: atom_id res chain seq x y z
N MET A 1 -60.85 47.23 43.57
CA MET A 1 -59.41 47.35 43.84
C MET A 1 -58.72 47.95 42.59
N LYS A 2 -58.44 49.28 42.59
CA LYS A 2 -57.80 49.94 41.43
C LYS A 2 -56.32 49.79 41.56
N LEU A 3 -55.69 48.96 40.67
CA LEU A 3 -54.21 48.92 40.58
C LEU A 3 -53.68 50.26 40.10
N SER A 4 -52.76 50.86 40.84
CA SER A 4 -52.15 52.16 40.51
C SER A 4 -51.39 52.09 39.17
N ARG A 5 -51.50 53.15 38.35
CA ARG A 5 -50.82 53.28 37.05
C ARG A 5 -49.33 52.94 37.10
N LYS A 6 -48.65 53.13 38.24
CA LYS A 6 -47.24 52.79 38.44
C LYS A 6 -46.98 51.28 38.47
N LYS A 7 -47.93 50.45 38.97
CA LYS A 7 -47.79 48.99 38.95
C LYS A 7 -48.06 48.39 37.57
N LEU A 8 -48.89 49.05 36.78
CA LEU A 8 -49.17 48.63 35.39
C LEU A 8 -47.97 48.92 34.47
N LEU A 9 -47.31 50.08 34.67
CA LEU A 9 -46.09 50.42 33.92
C LEU A 9 -44.91 49.51 34.27
N PHE A 10 -44.76 49.10 35.52
CA PHE A 10 -43.73 48.15 35.94
C PHE A 10 -43.95 46.73 35.39
N PHE A 11 -45.18 46.32 35.28
CA PHE A 11 -45.52 45.02 34.67
C PHE A 11 -45.35 45.02 33.15
N PHE A 12 -45.57 46.13 32.46
CA PHE A 12 -45.35 46.28 31.02
C PHE A 12 -43.84 46.38 30.68
N CYS A 13 -43.03 47.02 31.52
CA CYS A 13 -41.55 47.04 31.38
C CYS A 13 -40.95 45.65 31.66
N LEU A 14 -41.55 44.83 32.54
CA LEU A 14 -41.04 43.49 32.81
C LEU A 14 -41.35 42.49 31.63
N LEU A 15 -42.42 42.70 30.88
CA LEU A 15 -42.81 41.90 29.73
C LEU A 15 -41.97 42.21 28.47
N THR A 16 -41.39 43.38 28.34
CA THR A 16 -40.55 43.78 27.21
C THR A 16 -39.08 43.31 27.36
N VAL A 17 -38.64 42.90 28.56
CA VAL A 17 -37.27 42.39 28.79
C VAL A 17 -37.15 40.92 28.42
N PHE A 18 -38.26 40.18 28.26
CA PHE A 18 -38.22 38.76 27.89
C PHE A 18 -38.38 38.50 26.39
N SER A 19 -38.51 39.51 25.53
CA SER A 19 -38.62 39.35 24.08
C SER A 19 -37.33 39.72 23.34
N SER A 20 -36.18 39.81 24.05
CA SER A 20 -34.89 40.12 23.46
C SER A 20 -34.06 38.84 23.32
N CYS A 21 -33.72 38.51 22.10
CA CYS A 21 -32.64 37.63 21.69
C CYS A 21 -32.76 36.11 21.97
N THR A 22 -33.77 35.44 21.38
CA THR A 22 -33.68 34.02 21.18
C THR A 22 -33.13 33.65 19.77
N GLY A 23 -33.06 34.62 18.86
CA GLY A 23 -32.58 34.39 17.49
C GLY A 23 -31.07 34.12 17.41
N GLU A 24 -30.25 34.71 18.31
CA GLU A 24 -28.80 34.52 18.30
C GLU A 24 -28.31 33.46 19.30
N PHE A 25 -29.18 32.87 20.11
CA PHE A 25 -28.81 31.91 21.16
C PHE A 25 -28.18 30.62 20.59
N VAL A 26 -28.60 30.24 19.40
CA VAL A 26 -28.03 29.07 18.68
C VAL A 26 -26.61 29.39 18.18
N ASP A 27 -26.33 30.62 17.74
CA ASP A 27 -25.07 31.04 17.21
C ASP A 27 -24.04 31.33 18.32
N ILE A 28 -24.50 31.92 19.45
CA ILE A 28 -23.63 32.20 20.62
C ILE A 28 -23.24 30.93 21.37
N ASN A 29 -24.10 29.90 21.40
CA ASN A 29 -23.82 28.61 22.03
C ASN A 29 -23.22 27.58 21.07
N ARG A 30 -22.88 27.99 19.87
CA ARG A 30 -22.13 27.11 18.96
C ARG A 30 -20.70 26.97 19.50
N PRO A 31 -20.23 25.74 19.78
CA PRO A 31 -18.81 25.56 20.06
C PRO A 31 -18.02 26.16 18.90
N GLY A 32 -17.11 27.10 19.16
CA GLY A 32 -16.30 27.77 18.14
C GLY A 32 -15.43 26.84 17.28
N SER A 33 -15.49 25.52 17.57
CA SER A 33 -14.86 24.46 16.81
C SER A 33 -15.79 23.73 15.83
N LYS A 34 -17.09 24.07 15.75
CA LYS A 34 -18.05 23.43 14.82
C LYS A 34 -18.38 24.37 13.67
N LEU A 35 -18.01 23.95 12.47
CA LEU A 35 -18.40 24.64 11.23
C LEU A 35 -19.92 24.57 11.01
N SER A 36 -20.51 25.65 10.46
CA SER A 36 -21.91 25.67 10.07
C SER A 36 -22.18 24.76 8.87
N PRO A 37 -23.44 24.31 8.62
CA PRO A 37 -23.77 23.59 7.41
C PRO A 37 -23.43 24.35 6.12
N GLU A 38 -23.50 25.70 6.14
CA GLU A 38 -23.12 26.56 5.03
C GLU A 38 -21.61 26.62 4.84
N GLU A 39 -20.85 26.71 5.92
CA GLU A 39 -19.37 26.64 5.87
C GLU A 39 -18.88 25.28 5.41
N LEU A 40 -19.54 24.18 5.80
CA LEU A 40 -19.24 22.82 5.33
C LEU A 40 -19.49 22.62 3.83
N LYS A 41 -20.46 23.36 3.25
CA LYS A 41 -20.73 23.33 1.79
C LYS A 41 -19.78 24.21 1.00
N ARG A 42 -19.20 25.25 1.65
CA ARG A 42 -18.29 26.16 1.00
C ARG A 42 -17.06 25.44 0.49
N ASP A 43 -16.65 25.74 -0.73
CA ASP A 43 -15.45 25.19 -1.39
C ASP A 43 -15.39 23.65 -1.39
N ASN A 44 -16.54 22.97 -1.32
CA ASN A 44 -16.63 21.49 -1.17
C ASN A 44 -15.87 20.93 0.06
N TYR A 45 -15.73 21.72 1.12
CA TYR A 45 -14.92 21.36 2.29
C TYR A 45 -15.32 20.01 2.90
N ALA A 46 -16.62 19.75 3.06
CA ALA A 46 -17.10 18.49 3.64
C ALA A 46 -16.65 17.27 2.80
N VAL A 47 -16.88 17.32 1.49
CA VAL A 47 -16.48 16.23 0.57
C VAL A 47 -14.97 16.10 0.49
N GLY A 48 -14.27 17.23 0.38
CA GLY A 48 -12.81 17.29 0.35
C GLY A 48 -12.17 16.67 1.60
N SER A 49 -12.74 16.91 2.78
CA SER A 49 -12.25 16.34 4.05
C SER A 49 -12.37 14.81 4.07
N PHE A 50 -13.47 14.25 3.56
CA PHE A 50 -13.62 12.79 3.44
C PHE A 50 -12.64 12.20 2.41
N LEU A 51 -12.38 12.90 1.30
CA LEU A 51 -11.40 12.48 0.31
C LEU A 51 -9.96 12.50 0.85
N ILE A 52 -9.61 13.47 1.73
CA ILE A 52 -8.33 13.45 2.47
C ILE A 52 -8.27 12.23 3.41
N GLN A 53 -9.36 11.95 4.15
CA GLN A 53 -9.43 10.76 5.01
C GLN A 53 -9.22 9.47 4.20
N MET A 54 -9.87 9.35 3.05
CA MET A 54 -9.69 8.20 2.15
C MET A 54 -8.24 8.07 1.65
N GLN A 55 -7.58 9.18 1.30
CA GLN A 55 -6.16 9.17 0.92
C GLN A 55 -5.28 8.69 2.08
N GLY A 56 -5.55 9.12 3.32
CA GLY A 56 -4.83 8.67 4.51
C GLY A 56 -4.96 7.17 4.79
N VAL A 57 -6.04 6.51 4.34
CA VAL A 57 -6.18 5.05 4.39
C VAL A 57 -5.54 4.37 3.18
N ALA A 58 -5.75 4.91 1.98
CA ALA A 58 -5.17 4.37 0.74
C ALA A 58 -3.63 4.45 0.75
N PHE A 59 -3.10 5.50 1.32
CA PHE A 59 -1.66 5.82 1.41
C PHE A 59 -1.31 6.19 2.88
N PRO A 60 -1.17 5.23 3.79
CA PRO A 60 -0.99 5.51 5.22
C PRO A 60 0.20 6.43 5.51
N GLU A 61 -0.07 7.55 6.21
CA GLU A 61 0.94 8.49 6.68
C GLU A 61 1.19 8.34 8.18
N GLN A 62 0.08 8.24 8.95
CA GLN A 62 0.16 8.17 10.39
C GLN A 62 1.09 7.03 10.80
N GLU A 63 2.08 7.33 11.64
CA GLU A 63 3.23 6.47 11.88
C GLU A 63 2.87 5.07 12.38
N ASN A 64 1.85 4.93 13.23
CA ASN A 64 1.41 3.61 13.70
C ASN A 64 0.66 2.85 12.60
N ALA A 65 -0.14 3.54 11.77
CA ALA A 65 -0.79 2.95 10.61
C ALA A 65 0.26 2.48 9.59
N TYR A 66 1.26 3.31 9.30
CA TYR A 66 2.38 2.95 8.43
C TYR A 66 3.12 1.72 8.99
N GLN A 67 3.49 1.74 10.28
CA GLN A 67 4.21 0.65 10.90
C GLN A 67 3.43 -0.67 10.82
N THR A 68 2.15 -0.66 11.17
CA THR A 68 1.36 -1.90 11.26
C THR A 68 0.92 -2.45 9.91
N MET A 69 0.62 -1.58 8.93
CA MET A 69 0.14 -2.01 7.61
C MET A 69 1.27 -2.18 6.59
N ILE A 70 2.26 -1.31 6.64
CA ILE A 70 3.28 -1.23 5.58
C ILE A 70 4.59 -1.84 6.04
N ASP A 71 5.12 -1.44 7.20
CA ASP A 71 6.44 -1.91 7.62
C ASP A 71 6.38 -3.36 8.13
N PHE A 72 5.45 -3.67 9.04
CA PHE A 72 5.34 -4.98 9.66
C PHE A 72 4.68 -6.06 8.81
N VAL A 73 3.85 -5.67 7.86
CA VAL A 73 3.25 -6.60 6.91
C VAL A 73 4.01 -6.51 5.59
N GLY A 74 3.86 -5.42 4.87
CA GLY A 74 4.41 -5.28 3.53
C GLY A 74 5.93 -5.43 3.47
N ASN A 75 6.66 -4.52 4.10
CA ASN A 75 8.14 -4.48 3.98
C ASN A 75 8.81 -5.70 4.61
N TYR A 76 8.27 -6.20 5.72
CA TYR A 76 8.82 -7.37 6.40
C TYR A 76 8.57 -8.66 5.60
N LEU A 77 7.33 -8.90 5.18
CA LEU A 77 6.99 -10.11 4.42
C LEU A 77 7.50 -10.04 2.97
N GLY A 78 7.64 -8.83 2.43
CA GLY A 78 8.27 -8.55 1.13
C GLY A 78 9.79 -8.56 1.14
N ARG A 79 10.42 -8.79 2.31
CA ARG A 79 11.87 -8.93 2.47
C ARG A 79 12.69 -7.67 2.22
N TYR A 80 12.10 -6.50 2.45
CA TYR A 80 12.84 -5.22 2.40
C TYR A 80 13.42 -4.84 3.75
N THR A 81 12.62 -5.00 4.82
CA THR A 81 13.04 -4.74 6.18
C THR A 81 12.84 -5.95 7.08
N THR A 82 13.49 -5.94 8.23
CA THR A 82 13.27 -6.90 9.30
C THR A 82 13.27 -6.19 10.64
N TYR A 83 12.64 -6.80 11.63
CA TYR A 83 12.56 -6.22 12.98
C TYR A 83 13.86 -6.33 13.73
N THR A 84 14.10 -5.29 14.55
CA THR A 84 15.26 -5.22 15.45
C THR A 84 14.87 -5.28 16.90
N LYS A 85 13.57 -5.28 17.19
CA LYS A 85 13.01 -5.19 18.54
C LYS A 85 12.22 -6.45 18.84
N GLU A 86 12.33 -6.99 20.03
CA GLU A 86 11.32 -7.92 20.51
C GLU A 86 9.97 -7.19 20.58
N LEU A 87 9.23 -7.24 19.49
CA LEU A 87 7.82 -6.94 19.52
C LEU A 87 7.13 -8.03 20.32
N PRO A 88 6.01 -7.77 21.00
CA PRO A 88 5.57 -8.55 22.16
C PRO A 88 5.72 -10.04 21.92
N LYS A 89 6.64 -10.63 22.65
CA LYS A 89 7.00 -12.04 22.75
C LYS A 89 6.80 -12.85 21.45
N ASN A 90 7.89 -13.09 20.75
CA ASN A 90 8.02 -14.05 19.64
C ASN A 90 7.36 -13.65 18.31
N HIS A 91 7.45 -12.40 17.87
CA HIS A 91 7.01 -12.02 16.53
C HIS A 91 7.96 -12.62 15.49
N THR A 92 7.76 -13.88 15.18
CA THR A 92 8.31 -14.51 13.97
C THR A 92 7.38 -14.24 12.79
N LEU A 93 7.84 -14.52 11.57
CA LEU A 93 7.00 -14.42 10.35
C LEU A 93 5.64 -15.14 10.48
N PHE A 94 5.55 -16.18 11.31
CA PHE A 94 4.40 -17.07 11.44
C PHE A 94 3.79 -17.07 12.84
N ASN A 95 4.00 -16.03 13.62
CA ASN A 95 3.50 -15.96 15.00
C ASN A 95 3.19 -14.51 15.42
N ALA A 96 2.41 -13.80 14.63
CA ALA A 96 1.93 -12.49 15.02
C ALA A 96 0.93 -12.61 16.19
N SER A 97 1.00 -11.69 17.15
CA SER A 97 -0.04 -11.59 18.17
C SER A 97 -1.39 -11.24 17.55
N ASN A 98 -2.50 -11.54 18.25
CA ASN A 98 -3.82 -11.18 17.73
C ASN A 98 -3.97 -9.68 17.44
N ALA A 99 -3.38 -8.81 18.23
CA ALA A 99 -3.38 -7.36 17.98
C ALA A 99 -2.73 -7.03 16.64
N TRP A 100 -1.59 -7.66 16.30
CA TRP A 100 -0.92 -7.48 15.01
C TRP A 100 -1.72 -8.02 13.83
N CYS A 101 -2.47 -9.10 14.04
CA CYS A 101 -3.39 -9.61 13.02
C CYS A 101 -4.60 -8.67 12.81
N ALA A 102 -5.07 -8.01 13.87
CA ALA A 102 -6.25 -7.15 13.84
C ALA A 102 -5.99 -5.73 13.32
N TRP A 103 -4.82 -5.15 13.61
CA TRP A 103 -4.55 -3.74 13.35
C TRP A 103 -4.70 -3.30 11.88
N PRO A 104 -4.16 -4.00 10.87
CA PRO A 104 -4.38 -3.57 9.49
C PRO A 104 -5.86 -3.47 9.13
N ALA A 105 -6.70 -4.42 9.58
CA ALA A 105 -8.13 -4.40 9.32
C ALA A 105 -8.86 -3.23 10.00
N SER A 106 -8.35 -2.72 11.14
CA SER A 106 -8.95 -1.62 11.88
C SER A 106 -8.95 -0.28 11.14
N TYR A 107 -8.16 -0.16 10.06
CA TYR A 107 -8.14 1.03 9.20
C TYR A 107 -9.17 0.99 8.05
N ALA A 108 -9.89 -0.12 7.87
CA ALA A 108 -10.91 -0.21 6.82
C ALA A 108 -12.20 0.59 7.13
N PRO A 109 -12.75 0.60 8.37
CA PRO A 109 -13.97 1.35 8.67
C PRO A 109 -13.91 2.84 8.31
N PRO A 110 -12.83 3.60 8.56
CA PRO A 110 -12.71 4.99 8.11
C PRO A 110 -12.80 5.15 6.58
N MET A 111 -12.33 4.19 5.78
CA MET A 111 -12.47 4.20 4.33
C MET A 111 -13.94 4.04 3.92
N VAL A 112 -14.63 3.06 4.50
CA VAL A 112 -16.06 2.80 4.20
C VAL A 112 -16.90 4.01 4.57
N SER A 113 -16.76 4.52 5.79
CA SER A 113 -17.52 5.67 6.27
C SER A 113 -17.29 6.92 5.41
N ALA A 114 -16.04 7.23 5.06
CA ALA A 114 -15.73 8.37 4.22
C ALA A 114 -16.28 8.21 2.79
N PHE A 115 -16.20 7.01 2.21
CA PHE A 115 -16.80 6.72 0.91
C PHE A 115 -18.33 6.94 0.92
N ASP A 116 -19.01 6.42 1.91
CA ASP A 116 -20.47 6.57 2.06
C ASP A 116 -20.88 8.04 2.21
N GLU A 117 -20.12 8.83 2.97
CA GLU A 117 -20.39 10.27 3.11
C GLU A 117 -20.12 11.05 1.80
N VAL A 118 -19.09 10.70 1.02
CA VAL A 118 -18.88 11.29 -0.33
C VAL A 118 -20.08 11.02 -1.22
N VAL A 119 -20.57 9.77 -1.24
CA VAL A 119 -21.74 9.38 -2.03
C VAL A 119 -23.01 10.12 -1.57
N LYS A 120 -23.23 10.22 -0.27
CA LYS A 120 -24.38 10.89 0.32
C LYS A 120 -24.40 12.40 0.03
N LEU A 121 -23.25 13.07 0.09
CA LEU A 121 -23.14 14.51 -0.08
C LEU A 121 -23.20 14.93 -1.56
N ASN A 122 -22.54 14.20 -2.45
CA ASN A 122 -22.40 14.59 -3.86
C ASN A 122 -23.05 13.63 -4.86
N GLY A 123 -23.56 12.46 -4.43
CA GLY A 123 -24.09 11.44 -5.33
C GLY A 123 -23.01 10.71 -6.13
N LYS A 124 -23.42 9.97 -7.18
CA LYS A 124 -22.56 9.04 -7.93
C LYS A 124 -22.15 9.51 -9.33
N LYS A 125 -22.41 10.76 -9.71
CA LYS A 125 -22.16 11.25 -11.09
C LYS A 125 -21.33 12.54 -11.07
N ASN A 126 -20.13 12.47 -10.52
CA ASN A 126 -19.21 13.60 -10.44
C ASN A 126 -17.77 13.11 -10.20
N ILE A 127 -16.81 14.04 -10.28
CA ILE A 127 -15.38 13.73 -10.14
C ILE A 127 -15.01 13.23 -8.76
N SER A 128 -15.66 13.74 -7.69
CA SER A 128 -15.36 13.30 -6.31
C SER A 128 -15.72 11.83 -6.09
N TYR A 129 -16.82 11.37 -6.68
CA TYR A 129 -17.20 9.96 -6.64
C TYR A 129 -16.23 9.09 -7.44
N ALA A 130 -15.88 9.50 -8.68
CA ALA A 130 -14.90 8.77 -9.48
C ALA A 130 -13.55 8.66 -8.75
N TRP A 131 -13.11 9.73 -8.11
CA TRP A 131 -11.88 9.71 -7.31
C TRP A 131 -12.01 8.82 -6.06
N ALA A 132 -13.14 8.88 -5.36
CA ALA A 132 -13.41 8.00 -4.23
C ALA A 132 -13.37 6.50 -4.61
N LEU A 133 -13.86 6.13 -5.79
CA LEU A 133 -13.76 4.76 -6.33
C LEU A 133 -12.30 4.32 -6.52
N ILE A 134 -11.44 5.20 -7.04
CA ILE A 134 -10.01 4.91 -7.21
C ILE A 134 -9.33 4.71 -5.85
N LEU A 135 -9.58 5.59 -4.88
CA LEU A 135 -9.03 5.50 -3.53
C LEU A 135 -9.51 4.24 -2.80
N ARG A 136 -10.80 3.90 -2.95
CA ARG A 136 -11.37 2.66 -2.41
C ARG A 136 -10.66 1.44 -3.02
N ALA A 137 -10.49 1.41 -4.33
CA ALA A 137 -9.81 0.31 -5.00
C ALA A 137 -8.37 0.14 -4.50
N GLN A 138 -7.60 1.21 -4.37
CA GLN A 138 -6.23 1.16 -3.84
C GLN A 138 -6.17 0.61 -2.41
N ALA A 139 -7.09 1.02 -1.54
CA ALA A 139 -7.12 0.58 -0.15
C ALA A 139 -7.55 -0.89 -0.02
N PHE A 140 -8.66 -1.27 -0.68
CA PHE A 140 -9.22 -2.62 -0.54
C PHE A 140 -8.41 -3.70 -1.23
N LEU A 141 -7.65 -3.40 -2.29
CA LEU A 141 -6.64 -4.32 -2.81
C LEU A 141 -5.65 -4.72 -1.72
N ARG A 142 -5.16 -3.76 -0.93
CA ARG A 142 -4.26 -4.06 0.19
C ARG A 142 -4.92 -4.94 1.24
N PHE A 143 -6.11 -4.59 1.71
CA PHE A 143 -6.78 -5.36 2.75
C PHE A 143 -7.06 -6.80 2.31
N THR A 144 -7.61 -6.99 1.11
CA THR A 144 -7.90 -8.34 0.61
C THR A 144 -6.62 -9.14 0.32
N ASP A 145 -5.52 -8.48 -0.06
CA ASP A 145 -4.22 -9.12 -0.27
C ASP A 145 -3.50 -9.48 1.05
N ILE A 146 -3.91 -8.89 2.16
CA ILE A 146 -3.43 -9.27 3.50
C ILE A 146 -4.22 -10.47 4.04
N TYR A 147 -5.55 -10.46 3.91
CA TYR A 147 -6.44 -11.37 4.64
C TYR A 147 -7.15 -12.41 3.77
N GLY A 148 -7.32 -12.19 2.48
CA GLY A 148 -8.24 -12.93 1.62
C GLY A 148 -9.64 -12.32 1.66
N PRO A 149 -10.69 -13.08 2.03
CA PRO A 149 -12.03 -12.52 2.23
C PRO A 149 -12.02 -11.33 3.18
N PHE A 150 -12.75 -10.27 2.82
CA PHE A 150 -12.73 -9.02 3.59
C PHE A 150 -14.07 -8.27 3.47
N PRO A 151 -14.52 -7.49 4.47
CA PRO A 151 -15.75 -6.72 4.36
C PRO A 151 -15.55 -5.47 3.48
N LEU A 152 -16.38 -5.32 2.45
CA LEU A 152 -16.40 -4.12 1.59
C LEU A 152 -17.31 -3.00 2.09
N SER A 153 -18.22 -3.33 3.00
CA SER A 153 -19.18 -2.41 3.61
C SER A 153 -19.39 -2.75 5.09
N MET A 154 -19.88 -1.79 5.85
CA MET A 154 -20.31 -1.98 7.22
C MET A 154 -21.84 -1.96 7.27
N ASN A 155 -22.44 -2.89 8.00
CA ASN A 155 -23.89 -2.84 8.25
C ASN A 155 -24.23 -1.77 9.28
N THR A 156 -25.49 -1.32 9.27
CA THR A 156 -26.02 -0.32 10.21
C THR A 156 -25.97 -0.75 11.68
N ASP A 157 -25.91 -2.07 11.93
CA ASP A 157 -25.76 -2.68 13.25
C ASP A 157 -24.29 -3.02 13.59
N ASN A 158 -23.32 -2.53 12.78
CA ASN A 158 -21.88 -2.83 12.88
C ASN A 158 -21.53 -4.32 12.70
N THR A 159 -22.43 -5.15 12.18
CA THR A 159 -22.07 -6.52 11.82
C THR A 159 -21.11 -6.52 10.63
N VAL A 160 -20.02 -7.30 10.75
CA VAL A 160 -19.01 -7.46 9.71
C VAL A 160 -19.39 -8.64 8.84
N ILE A 161 -19.75 -8.39 7.57
CA ILE A 161 -20.05 -9.42 6.57
C ILE A 161 -18.89 -9.48 5.59
N TYR A 162 -18.29 -10.66 5.45
CA TYR A 162 -17.17 -10.88 4.56
C TYR A 162 -17.61 -11.15 3.13
N THR A 163 -16.89 -10.57 2.19
CA THR A 163 -17.00 -10.81 0.75
C THR A 163 -15.81 -11.67 0.30
N SER A 164 -16.01 -12.57 -0.66
CA SER A 164 -14.92 -13.41 -1.19
C SER A 164 -13.84 -12.54 -1.84
N GLN A 165 -12.58 -12.97 -1.80
CA GLN A 165 -11.49 -12.24 -2.44
C GLN A 165 -11.74 -12.05 -3.94
N ARG A 166 -12.27 -13.05 -4.63
CA ARG A 166 -12.65 -12.96 -6.05
C ARG A 166 -13.68 -11.85 -6.29
N ASP A 167 -14.76 -11.81 -5.52
CA ASP A 167 -15.83 -10.82 -5.69
C ASP A 167 -15.36 -9.42 -5.34
N ILE A 168 -14.45 -9.29 -4.36
CA ILE A 168 -13.77 -8.02 -4.07
C ILE A 168 -13.00 -7.56 -5.32
N TYR A 169 -12.17 -8.38 -5.90
CA TYR A 169 -11.41 -8.04 -7.10
C TYR A 169 -12.30 -7.61 -8.26
N LEU A 170 -13.39 -8.34 -8.51
CA LEU A 170 -14.36 -7.99 -9.55
C LEU A 170 -15.04 -6.65 -9.28
N GLN A 171 -15.41 -6.37 -8.02
CA GLN A 171 -15.97 -5.08 -7.64
C GLN A 171 -14.98 -3.94 -7.85
N LEU A 172 -13.71 -4.12 -7.45
CA LEU A 172 -12.69 -3.10 -7.62
C LEU A 172 -12.34 -2.85 -9.10
N ILE A 173 -12.39 -3.86 -9.95
CA ILE A 173 -12.28 -3.70 -11.40
C ILE A 173 -13.44 -2.85 -11.93
N ASN A 174 -14.67 -3.11 -11.49
CA ASN A 174 -15.85 -2.33 -11.87
C ASN A 174 -15.72 -0.87 -11.39
N ASP A 175 -15.29 -0.65 -10.15
CA ASP A 175 -15.04 0.68 -9.60
C ASP A 175 -14.04 1.48 -10.46
N LEU A 176 -12.93 0.85 -10.83
CA LEU A 176 -11.90 1.47 -11.67
C LEU A 176 -12.39 1.74 -13.10
N ASN A 177 -13.22 0.85 -13.66
CA ASN A 177 -13.84 1.06 -14.98
C ASN A 177 -14.82 2.24 -14.96
N GLU A 178 -15.68 2.32 -13.95
CA GLU A 178 -16.62 3.43 -13.76
C GLU A 178 -15.87 4.75 -13.59
N ALA A 179 -14.85 4.78 -12.72
CA ALA A 179 -14.03 5.96 -12.49
C ALA A 179 -13.31 6.44 -13.76
N THR A 180 -12.66 5.53 -14.51
CA THR A 180 -11.94 5.91 -15.72
C THR A 180 -12.86 6.33 -16.87
N ALA A 181 -14.04 5.73 -16.98
CA ALA A 181 -15.06 6.15 -17.96
C ALA A 181 -15.55 7.58 -17.65
N TYR A 182 -15.81 7.90 -16.38
CA TYR A 182 -16.20 9.25 -15.98
C TYR A 182 -15.10 10.28 -16.30
N ILE A 183 -13.85 10.01 -15.88
CA ILE A 183 -12.72 10.91 -16.11
C ILE A 183 -12.42 11.09 -17.62
N SER A 184 -12.76 10.12 -18.46
CA SER A 184 -12.50 10.17 -19.91
C SER A 184 -13.55 10.95 -20.70
N SER A 185 -14.75 11.13 -20.16
CA SER A 185 -15.92 11.56 -20.92
C SER A 185 -16.09 13.08 -20.99
N ASP A 186 -15.24 13.94 -20.33
CA ASP A 186 -15.72 15.28 -20.02
C ASP A 186 -14.83 16.46 -20.38
N THR A 187 -15.44 17.43 -21.09
CA THR A 187 -14.96 18.80 -21.29
C THR A 187 -15.16 19.69 -20.03
N GLN A 188 -16.00 19.30 -19.08
CA GLN A 188 -16.26 20.00 -17.82
C GLN A 188 -15.23 19.67 -16.75
N LEU A 189 -14.46 18.61 -16.95
CA LEU A 189 -13.47 18.07 -16.05
C LEU A 189 -12.48 19.12 -15.52
N ALA A 190 -12.03 20.05 -16.38
CA ALA A 190 -11.07 21.09 -15.98
C ALA A 190 -11.60 22.01 -14.88
N LYS A 191 -12.91 22.30 -14.84
CA LYS A 191 -13.53 23.13 -13.78
C LYS A 191 -13.68 22.36 -12.47
N GLU A 192 -14.04 21.07 -12.54
CA GLU A 192 -14.15 20.21 -11.39
C GLU A 192 -12.79 19.90 -10.77
N MET A 193 -11.73 19.78 -11.58
CA MET A 193 -10.35 19.57 -11.15
C MET A 193 -9.88 20.67 -10.20
N ILE A 194 -10.11 21.94 -10.54
CA ILE A 194 -9.65 23.10 -9.75
C ILE A 194 -10.24 23.07 -8.34
N VAL A 195 -11.50 22.67 -8.21
CA VAL A 195 -12.21 22.67 -6.92
C VAL A 195 -11.60 21.66 -5.93
N PHE A 196 -11.14 20.52 -6.42
CA PHE A 196 -10.57 19.46 -5.57
C PHE A 196 -9.05 19.48 -5.43
N ALA A 197 -8.35 20.35 -6.18
CA ALA A 197 -6.89 20.49 -6.10
C ALA A 197 -6.34 20.71 -4.66
N PRO A 198 -6.99 21.52 -3.79
CA PRO A 198 -6.54 21.69 -2.40
C PRO A 198 -6.61 20.43 -1.55
N TYR A 199 -7.46 19.47 -1.92
CA TYR A 199 -7.69 18.23 -1.19
C TYR A 199 -6.88 17.04 -1.75
N ASP A 200 -6.26 17.19 -2.92
CA ASP A 200 -5.45 16.15 -3.57
C ASP A 200 -3.99 16.21 -3.12
N LEU A 201 -3.62 15.29 -2.25
CA LEU A 201 -2.26 15.19 -1.70
C LEU A 201 -1.26 14.59 -2.69
N VAL A 202 -1.72 13.93 -3.76
CA VAL A 202 -0.89 13.20 -4.72
C VAL A 202 -0.62 14.02 -5.98
N TYR A 203 -1.65 14.33 -6.75
CA TYR A 203 -1.52 14.93 -8.09
C TYR A 203 -2.04 16.36 -8.18
N LYS A 204 -2.44 16.98 -7.04
CA LYS A 204 -2.88 18.38 -6.95
C LYS A 204 -4.02 18.74 -7.91
N GLY A 205 -4.96 17.80 -8.10
CA GLY A 205 -6.12 17.98 -8.95
C GLY A 205 -5.89 17.59 -10.41
N ASP A 206 -4.76 16.97 -10.76
CA ASP A 206 -4.56 16.42 -12.10
C ASP A 206 -5.25 15.05 -12.25
N PHE A 207 -6.53 15.10 -12.64
CA PHE A 207 -7.33 13.88 -12.80
C PHE A 207 -6.93 13.06 -14.04
N ASN A 208 -6.16 13.59 -14.99
CA ASN A 208 -5.56 12.78 -16.04
C ASN A 208 -4.50 11.83 -15.46
N LYS A 209 -3.73 12.28 -14.47
CA LYS A 209 -2.81 11.40 -13.72
C LYS A 209 -3.57 10.39 -12.88
N TRP A 210 -4.69 10.78 -12.24
CA TRP A 210 -5.56 9.83 -11.55
C TRP A 210 -6.14 8.77 -12.47
N ARG A 211 -6.49 9.12 -13.72
CA ARG A 211 -6.92 8.16 -14.75
C ARG A 211 -5.80 7.18 -15.10
N LYS A 212 -4.57 7.68 -15.34
CA LYS A 212 -3.40 6.80 -15.57
C LYS A 212 -3.14 5.90 -14.37
N PHE A 213 -3.26 6.42 -13.14
CA PHE A 213 -3.15 5.63 -11.93
C PHE A 213 -4.19 4.52 -11.88
N ALA A 214 -5.45 4.81 -12.15
CA ALA A 214 -6.53 3.81 -12.16
C ALA A 214 -6.29 2.71 -13.22
N ASN A 215 -5.87 3.08 -14.44
CA ASN A 215 -5.50 2.11 -15.47
C ASN A 215 -4.27 1.28 -15.05
N SER A 216 -3.32 1.89 -14.36
CA SER A 216 -2.16 1.16 -13.82
C SER A 216 -2.55 0.17 -12.72
N LEU A 217 -3.52 0.52 -11.86
CA LEU A 217 -4.11 -0.44 -10.93
C LEU A 217 -4.80 -1.60 -11.66
N LYS A 218 -5.53 -1.33 -12.77
CA LYS A 218 -6.12 -2.40 -13.59
C LYS A 218 -5.05 -3.33 -14.16
N LEU A 219 -3.93 -2.80 -14.65
CA LEU A 219 -2.81 -3.62 -15.15
C LEU A 219 -2.17 -4.44 -14.03
N ARG A 220 -1.95 -3.88 -12.84
CA ARG A 220 -1.48 -4.61 -11.65
C ARG A 220 -2.43 -5.74 -11.28
N ILE A 221 -3.73 -5.47 -11.22
CA ILE A 221 -4.78 -6.48 -10.96
C ILE A 221 -4.73 -7.58 -12.01
N ALA A 222 -4.66 -7.23 -13.30
CA ALA A 222 -4.62 -8.19 -14.39
C ALA A 222 -3.45 -9.17 -14.28
N VAL A 223 -2.25 -8.67 -14.01
CA VAL A 223 -1.08 -9.52 -13.77
C VAL A 223 -1.30 -10.41 -12.53
N ARG A 224 -1.92 -9.88 -11.47
CA ARG A 224 -2.19 -10.62 -10.23
C ARG A 224 -3.12 -11.80 -10.42
N ILE A 225 -4.20 -11.64 -11.19
CA ILE A 225 -5.22 -12.68 -11.40
C ILE A 225 -4.95 -13.55 -12.62
N SER A 226 -3.82 -13.41 -13.28
CA SER A 226 -3.52 -14.04 -14.58
C SER A 226 -3.59 -15.57 -14.56
N ASN A 227 -3.36 -16.21 -13.42
CA ASN A 227 -3.41 -17.66 -13.30
C ASN A 227 -4.83 -18.19 -13.07
N VAL A 228 -5.69 -17.43 -12.37
CA VAL A 228 -7.05 -17.87 -11.98
C VAL A 228 -8.15 -17.33 -12.89
N GLU A 229 -7.93 -16.19 -13.53
CA GLU A 229 -8.89 -15.57 -14.47
C GLU A 229 -8.17 -15.12 -15.77
N PRO A 230 -7.54 -16.04 -16.53
CA PRO A 230 -6.63 -15.69 -17.63
C PRO A 230 -7.29 -14.86 -18.73
N THR A 231 -8.55 -15.12 -19.06
CA THR A 231 -9.28 -14.38 -20.10
C THR A 231 -9.59 -12.95 -19.66
N LEU A 232 -10.09 -12.79 -18.42
CA LEU A 232 -10.35 -11.47 -17.84
C LEU A 232 -9.03 -10.68 -17.67
N ALA A 233 -7.99 -11.34 -17.18
CA ALA A 233 -6.68 -10.75 -16.99
C ALA A 233 -6.11 -10.16 -18.29
N ARG A 234 -6.13 -10.96 -19.38
CA ARG A 234 -5.69 -10.49 -20.69
C ARG A 234 -6.48 -9.28 -21.17
N SER A 235 -7.80 -9.38 -21.18
CA SER A 235 -8.68 -8.31 -21.63
C SER A 235 -8.47 -7.02 -20.84
N LEU A 236 -8.38 -7.13 -19.50
CA LEU A 236 -8.18 -6.01 -18.60
C LEU A 236 -6.81 -5.35 -18.81
N ALA A 237 -5.74 -6.14 -18.98
CA ALA A 237 -4.39 -5.64 -19.21
C ALA A 237 -4.28 -4.89 -20.55
N GLU A 238 -4.77 -5.51 -21.63
CA GLU A 238 -4.74 -4.92 -22.97
C GLU A 238 -5.58 -3.64 -23.04
N GLN A 239 -6.72 -3.59 -22.35
CA GLN A 239 -7.52 -2.37 -22.23
C GLN A 239 -6.79 -1.30 -21.43
N ALA A 240 -6.24 -1.63 -20.25
CA ALA A 240 -5.55 -0.68 -19.39
C ALA A 240 -4.37 0.00 -20.11
N VAL A 241 -3.59 -0.78 -20.86
CA VAL A 241 -2.46 -0.26 -21.65
C VAL A 241 -2.94 0.64 -22.78
N ARG A 242 -3.98 0.26 -23.51
CA ARG A 242 -4.57 1.07 -24.58
C ARG A 242 -5.12 2.40 -24.06
N ASP A 243 -5.77 2.39 -22.87
CA ASP A 243 -6.40 3.56 -22.27
C ASP A 243 -5.36 4.47 -21.54
N GLY A 244 -4.12 4.02 -21.42
CA GLY A 244 -2.97 4.75 -20.90
C GLY A 244 -2.69 4.49 -19.42
N VAL A 245 -1.55 3.86 -19.16
CA VAL A 245 -0.97 3.63 -17.82
C VAL A 245 0.10 4.68 -17.49
N ILE A 246 0.64 4.65 -16.28
CA ILE A 246 1.82 5.44 -15.91
C ILE A 246 3.03 4.92 -16.70
N GLU A 247 3.67 5.80 -17.47
CA GLU A 247 4.81 5.43 -18.32
C GLU A 247 6.10 6.18 -18.00
N GLY A 248 6.03 7.33 -17.35
CA GLY A 248 7.16 8.16 -16.95
C GLY A 248 7.14 8.44 -15.46
N ASN A 249 8.32 8.71 -14.88
CA ASN A 249 8.48 8.96 -13.44
C ASN A 249 7.75 10.23 -12.97
N GLU A 250 7.44 11.16 -13.87
CA GLU A 250 6.64 12.37 -13.62
C GLU A 250 5.17 12.09 -13.29
N ASP A 251 4.69 10.88 -13.62
CA ASP A 251 3.35 10.40 -13.33
C ASP A 251 3.29 9.43 -12.14
N ASN A 252 4.44 9.12 -11.53
CA ASN A 252 4.49 8.22 -10.38
C ASN A 252 3.54 8.70 -9.26
N CYS A 253 2.82 7.76 -8.65
CA CYS A 253 2.10 8.05 -7.43
C CYS A 253 3.10 8.16 -6.27
N ALA A 254 3.48 9.40 -5.99
CA ALA A 254 4.40 9.77 -4.93
C ALA A 254 3.72 10.80 -4.03
N ILE A 255 3.32 10.37 -2.83
CA ILE A 255 2.69 11.26 -1.87
C ILE A 255 3.74 11.83 -0.92
N ARG A 256 3.68 13.15 -0.74
CA ARG A 256 4.58 13.86 0.18
C ARG A 256 3.81 14.29 1.40
N TYR A 257 4.13 13.70 2.52
CA TYR A 257 3.62 14.07 3.82
C TYR A 257 4.60 14.99 4.56
N ASN A 258 4.13 15.62 5.62
CA ASN A 258 4.98 16.42 6.50
C ASN A 258 6.04 15.56 7.19
N LYS A 259 5.71 14.29 7.43
CA LYS A 259 6.59 13.30 8.06
C LYS A 259 6.38 11.93 7.44
N SER A 260 7.43 11.38 6.86
CA SER A 260 7.40 10.04 6.25
C SER A 260 7.24 8.94 7.30
N GLY A 261 6.26 8.05 7.11
CA GLY A 261 6.10 6.86 7.96
C GLY A 261 7.33 5.95 7.93
N LEU A 262 7.93 5.75 6.77
CA LEU A 262 9.17 4.95 6.62
C LEU A 262 10.34 5.56 7.39
N TRP A 263 10.53 6.89 7.31
CA TRP A 263 11.55 7.57 8.10
C TRP A 263 11.29 7.40 9.60
N THR A 264 10.04 7.55 10.02
CA THR A 264 9.68 7.42 11.43
C THR A 264 10.01 6.03 11.97
N THR A 265 9.56 4.98 11.30
CA THR A 265 9.71 3.60 11.79
C THR A 265 11.17 3.10 11.70
N ALA A 266 11.82 3.32 10.57
CA ALA A 266 13.15 2.78 10.31
C ALA A 266 14.30 3.66 10.83
N VAL A 267 14.16 4.99 10.76
CA VAL A 267 15.23 5.93 11.12
C VAL A 267 15.01 6.49 12.52
N SER A 268 13.87 7.17 12.76
CA SER A 268 13.61 7.87 14.03
C SER A 268 13.45 6.86 15.19
N TRP A 269 12.54 5.91 15.07
CA TRP A 269 12.34 4.86 16.09
C TRP A 269 13.42 3.78 15.99
N GLY A 270 13.84 3.43 14.76
CA GLY A 270 14.83 2.40 14.49
C GLY A 270 14.33 1.00 14.77
N ASP A 271 13.04 0.77 14.58
CA ASP A 271 12.36 -0.49 14.84
C ASP A 271 12.57 -1.49 13.71
N SER A 272 13.06 -1.05 12.54
CA SER A 272 13.41 -1.91 11.41
C SER A 272 14.78 -1.62 10.83
N ARG A 273 15.37 -2.63 10.19
CA ARG A 273 16.64 -2.58 9.45
C ARG A 273 16.46 -3.31 8.12
N ILE A 274 17.38 -3.08 7.18
CA ILE A 274 17.27 -3.75 5.88
C ILE A 274 17.36 -5.26 6.03
N CYS A 275 16.59 -5.97 5.21
CA CYS A 275 16.60 -7.42 5.19
C CYS A 275 17.83 -7.97 4.48
N ALA A 276 18.32 -9.13 4.91
CA ALA A 276 19.43 -9.84 4.28
C ALA A 276 19.14 -10.20 2.82
N ASP A 277 17.88 -10.49 2.49
CA ASP A 277 17.50 -10.84 1.12
C ASP A 277 17.76 -9.70 0.14
N ILE A 278 17.28 -8.48 0.41
CA ILE A 278 17.54 -7.33 -0.48
C ILE A 278 19.03 -6.93 -0.48
N GLU A 279 19.70 -7.02 0.66
CA GLU A 279 21.14 -6.75 0.75
C GLU A 279 21.95 -7.73 -0.10
N SER A 280 21.62 -9.02 -0.05
CA SER A 280 22.32 -10.07 -0.77
C SER A 280 22.21 -9.93 -2.29
N TYR A 281 21.00 -9.68 -2.80
CA TYR A 281 20.80 -9.42 -4.23
C TYR A 281 21.54 -8.18 -4.70
N MET A 282 21.36 -7.04 -4.01
CA MET A 282 21.99 -5.79 -4.43
C MET A 282 23.51 -5.79 -4.29
N THR A 283 24.06 -6.47 -3.26
CA THR A 283 25.49 -6.70 -3.11
C THR A 283 26.02 -7.58 -4.24
N GLY A 284 25.38 -8.69 -4.51
CA GLY A 284 25.79 -9.64 -5.55
C GLY A 284 25.74 -9.04 -6.94
N TYR A 285 24.72 -8.27 -7.24
CA TYR A 285 24.55 -7.54 -8.50
C TYR A 285 25.43 -6.29 -8.59
N LYS A 286 26.12 -5.90 -7.53
CA LYS A 286 26.85 -4.62 -7.44
C LYS A 286 25.94 -3.45 -7.82
N ASP A 287 24.69 -3.50 -7.38
CA ASP A 287 23.61 -2.62 -7.81
C ASP A 287 23.86 -1.16 -7.37
N PRO A 288 24.01 -0.21 -8.32
CA PRO A 288 24.26 1.18 -7.98
C PRO A 288 23.15 1.84 -7.14
N ARG A 289 21.90 1.35 -7.22
CA ARG A 289 20.79 1.84 -6.41
C ARG A 289 20.95 1.57 -4.92
N MET A 290 21.87 0.67 -4.53
CA MET A 290 22.05 0.28 -3.12
C MET A 290 22.40 1.47 -2.23
N SER A 291 23.24 2.40 -2.68
CA SER A 291 23.58 3.60 -1.93
C SER A 291 22.44 4.64 -1.88
N MET A 292 21.51 4.56 -2.82
CA MET A 292 20.31 5.40 -2.83
C MET A 292 19.21 4.85 -1.89
N TYR A 293 19.12 3.53 -1.78
CA TYR A 293 18.14 2.84 -0.95
C TYR A 293 18.53 2.79 0.53
N PHE A 294 19.84 2.63 0.82
CA PHE A 294 20.31 2.26 2.15
C PHE A 294 21.50 3.08 2.61
N LEU A 295 21.57 3.28 3.92
CA LEU A 295 22.72 3.85 4.61
C LEU A 295 23.61 2.72 5.16
N GLN A 296 24.91 2.96 5.17
CA GLN A 296 25.85 2.07 5.83
C GLN A 296 25.61 2.07 7.34
N PRO A 297 25.87 0.96 8.05
CA PRO A 297 25.78 0.92 9.50
C PRO A 297 26.82 1.85 10.13
N MET A 298 26.55 2.30 11.36
CA MET A 298 27.44 3.23 12.07
C MET A 298 28.82 2.64 12.37
N THR A 299 28.90 1.32 12.50
CA THR A 299 30.14 0.57 12.73
C THR A 299 30.31 -0.46 11.63
N ALA A 300 30.54 0.02 10.42
CA ALA A 300 30.84 -0.86 9.30
C ALA A 300 32.28 -1.42 9.45
N GLY A 301 32.38 -2.72 9.56
CA GLY A 301 33.64 -3.42 9.40
C GLY A 301 34.11 -3.43 7.94
N GLN A 302 34.55 -4.58 7.44
CA GLN A 302 34.95 -4.71 6.03
C GLN A 302 33.74 -4.73 5.02
N ARG A 303 32.50 -4.93 5.49
CA ARG A 303 31.31 -4.92 4.64
C ARG A 303 30.70 -3.52 4.59
N LYS A 304 30.34 -3.10 3.39
CA LYS A 304 29.79 -1.77 3.14
C LYS A 304 28.33 -1.62 3.59
N TYR A 305 27.50 -2.66 3.36
CA TYR A 305 26.12 -2.75 3.81
C TYR A 305 25.90 -4.07 4.53
N ILE A 306 25.02 -4.09 5.51
CA ILE A 306 24.76 -5.26 6.35
C ILE A 306 23.25 -5.40 6.53
N GLY A 307 22.70 -6.44 5.91
CA GLY A 307 21.29 -6.84 6.09
C GLY A 307 21.12 -7.77 7.28
N CYS A 308 19.94 -7.82 7.85
CA CYS A 308 19.54 -8.76 8.88
C CYS A 308 18.57 -9.79 8.31
N ARG A 309 18.76 -11.07 8.63
CA ARG A 309 17.91 -12.13 8.12
C ARG A 309 16.51 -12.07 8.73
N ALA A 310 15.47 -12.14 7.91
CA ALA A 310 14.09 -12.14 8.38
C ALA A 310 13.84 -13.34 9.30
N GLY A 311 13.16 -13.11 10.42
CA GLY A 311 12.94 -14.12 11.45
C GLY A 311 14.11 -14.36 12.41
N ALA A 312 15.23 -13.63 12.29
CA ALA A 312 16.32 -13.68 13.27
C ALA A 312 15.91 -12.93 14.56
N ALA A 313 16.24 -13.52 15.71
CA ALA A 313 15.98 -12.88 17.01
C ALA A 313 17.14 -11.96 17.37
N ILE A 314 16.97 -10.67 17.18
CA ILE A 314 18.03 -9.67 17.48
C ILE A 314 17.94 -9.15 18.90
N GLY A 315 17.12 -9.53 19.76
CA GLY A 315 17.04 -9.22 21.21
C GLY A 315 17.14 -7.73 21.63
N SER A 316 17.72 -6.82 20.81
CA SER A 316 17.88 -5.41 21.18
C SER A 316 18.01 -4.49 19.95
N ASN A 317 17.14 -3.49 19.87
CA ASN A 317 17.21 -2.47 18.83
C ASN A 317 18.47 -1.55 18.95
N ILE A 318 19.04 -1.40 20.14
CA ILE A 318 20.24 -0.57 20.34
C ILE A 318 21.45 -1.19 19.63
N VAL A 319 21.63 -2.48 19.76
CA VAL A 319 22.69 -3.24 19.05
C VAL A 319 22.41 -3.22 17.56
N ALA A 320 21.18 -3.51 17.16
CA ALA A 320 20.78 -3.54 15.76
C ALA A 320 20.98 -2.20 15.04
N LYS A 321 20.69 -1.07 15.70
CA LYS A 321 20.91 0.28 15.16
C LYS A 321 22.36 0.56 14.77
N ARG A 322 23.31 -0.03 15.47
CA ARG A 322 24.75 0.19 15.21
C ARG A 322 25.31 -0.72 14.13
N LEU A 323 24.76 -1.91 13.99
CA LEU A 323 25.41 -3.01 13.29
C LEU A 323 24.77 -3.34 11.95
N TYR A 324 23.49 -3.03 11.78
CA TYR A 324 22.75 -3.27 10.54
C TYR A 324 22.42 -1.96 9.82
N SER A 325 22.44 -2.02 8.50
CA SER A 325 22.07 -0.90 7.63
C SER A 325 20.60 -0.54 7.77
N THR A 326 20.29 0.75 7.55
CA THR A 326 18.93 1.26 7.53
C THR A 326 18.60 1.87 6.17
N VAL A 327 17.35 2.24 5.96
CA VAL A 327 16.88 2.90 4.74
C VAL A 327 17.45 4.33 4.63
N ASN A 328 17.78 4.75 3.41
CA ASN A 328 18.27 6.10 3.12
C ASN A 328 17.08 7.01 2.77
N VAL A 329 16.35 7.45 3.78
CA VAL A 329 15.21 8.35 3.63
C VAL A 329 15.29 9.51 4.62
N GLN A 330 14.77 10.64 4.20
CA GLN A 330 14.63 11.85 5.01
C GLN A 330 13.19 11.97 5.52
N GLU A 331 12.98 12.81 6.51
CA GLU A 331 11.66 13.02 7.11
C GLU A 331 10.59 13.39 6.08
N THR A 332 10.97 14.14 5.04
CA THR A 332 10.07 14.57 3.97
C THR A 332 10.20 13.78 2.67
N THR A 333 10.87 12.61 2.70
CA THR A 333 10.98 11.75 1.51
C THR A 333 9.58 11.30 1.06
N PRO A 334 9.21 11.49 -0.22
CA PRO A 334 7.92 11.03 -0.72
C PRO A 334 7.74 9.52 -0.61
N SER A 335 6.57 9.07 -0.23
CA SER A 335 6.20 7.66 -0.26
C SER A 335 5.72 7.27 -1.66
N LEU A 336 6.32 6.22 -2.25
CA LEU A 336 6.02 5.71 -3.58
C LEU A 336 5.00 4.56 -3.48
N TRP A 337 3.93 4.62 -4.27
CA TRP A 337 2.85 3.64 -4.21
C TRP A 337 2.59 2.89 -5.51
N LEU A 338 2.82 3.56 -6.66
CA LEU A 338 2.68 2.97 -7.98
C LEU A 338 3.58 3.75 -8.94
N THR A 339 4.45 3.04 -9.65
CA THR A 339 5.53 3.67 -10.42
C THR A 339 5.53 3.24 -11.88
N ALA A 340 6.10 4.08 -12.74
CA ALA A 340 6.32 3.76 -14.15
C ALA A 340 7.20 2.51 -14.33
N SER A 341 8.18 2.32 -13.45
CA SER A 341 9.03 1.13 -13.43
C SER A 341 8.21 -0.14 -13.23
N GLU A 342 7.29 -0.17 -12.26
CA GLU A 342 6.39 -1.30 -12.03
C GLU A 342 5.52 -1.60 -13.26
N MET A 343 4.98 -0.56 -13.90
CA MET A 343 4.14 -0.71 -15.10
C MET A 343 4.94 -1.27 -16.27
N ALA A 344 6.18 -0.86 -16.44
CA ALA A 344 7.05 -1.43 -17.47
C ALA A 344 7.29 -2.93 -17.23
N PHE A 345 7.55 -3.35 -16.00
CA PHE A 345 7.67 -4.78 -15.65
C PHE A 345 6.35 -5.53 -15.82
N CYS A 346 5.20 -4.96 -15.48
CA CYS A 346 3.91 -5.58 -15.76
C CYS A 346 3.66 -5.75 -17.26
N LYS A 347 4.07 -4.78 -18.09
CA LYS A 347 4.01 -4.90 -19.56
C LYS A 347 4.96 -6.00 -20.07
N ALA A 348 6.18 -6.10 -19.53
CA ALA A 348 7.11 -7.18 -19.87
C ALA A 348 6.51 -8.57 -19.59
N GLU A 349 5.90 -8.75 -18.42
CA GLU A 349 5.19 -9.99 -18.08
C GLU A 349 4.00 -10.24 -19.01
N GLY A 350 3.22 -9.22 -19.32
CA GLY A 350 2.11 -9.32 -20.26
C GLY A 350 2.56 -9.82 -21.63
N VAL A 351 3.70 -9.32 -22.15
CA VAL A 351 4.28 -9.82 -23.42
C VAL A 351 4.70 -11.28 -23.30
N LEU A 352 5.34 -11.69 -22.19
CA LEU A 352 5.68 -13.10 -21.95
C LEU A 352 4.46 -14.03 -21.92
N ARG A 353 3.30 -13.49 -21.51
CA ARG A 353 2.01 -14.19 -21.51
C ARG A 353 1.27 -14.12 -22.87
N GLY A 354 1.86 -13.48 -23.88
CA GLY A 354 1.26 -13.32 -25.21
C GLY A 354 0.16 -12.24 -25.28
N TRP A 355 0.16 -11.26 -24.35
CA TRP A 355 -0.79 -10.15 -24.35
C TRP A 355 -0.26 -8.98 -25.21
N ASN A 356 -1.17 -8.20 -25.77
CA ASN A 356 -0.80 -6.97 -26.49
C ASN A 356 -0.54 -5.81 -25.50
N MET A 357 0.73 -5.52 -25.27
CA MET A 357 1.17 -4.48 -24.34
C MET A 357 1.62 -3.17 -25.02
N GLY A 358 1.14 -2.92 -26.26
CA GLY A 358 1.44 -1.68 -26.98
C GLY A 358 2.66 -1.75 -27.90
N GLY A 359 3.09 -2.96 -28.31
CA GLY A 359 4.02 -3.20 -29.42
C GLY A 359 5.49 -3.40 -29.03
N GLY A 360 5.89 -3.19 -27.78
CA GLY A 360 7.26 -3.50 -27.31
C GLY A 360 7.47 -4.97 -27.02
N THR A 361 8.73 -5.43 -27.04
CA THR A 361 9.15 -6.76 -26.62
C THR A 361 9.26 -6.88 -25.08
N ALA A 362 9.29 -8.10 -24.56
CA ALA A 362 9.52 -8.33 -23.14
C ALA A 362 10.87 -7.75 -22.67
N LYS A 363 11.91 -7.88 -23.49
CA LYS A 363 13.23 -7.28 -23.26
C LYS A 363 13.15 -5.76 -23.12
N GLU A 364 12.54 -5.09 -24.10
CA GLU A 364 12.48 -3.61 -24.09
C GLU A 364 11.72 -3.10 -22.86
N TYR A 365 10.61 -3.75 -22.46
CA TYR A 365 9.88 -3.36 -21.24
C TYR A 365 10.65 -3.69 -19.97
N TYR A 366 11.38 -4.82 -19.91
CA TYR A 366 12.26 -5.16 -18.80
C TYR A 366 13.38 -4.12 -18.63
N GLU A 367 14.12 -3.82 -19.68
CA GLU A 367 15.21 -2.84 -19.67
C GLU A 367 14.69 -1.44 -19.33
N ARG A 368 13.50 -1.08 -19.85
CA ARG A 368 12.80 0.17 -19.49
C ARG A 368 12.45 0.22 -18.00
N GLY A 369 11.94 -0.89 -17.43
CA GLY A 369 11.62 -0.98 -16.01
C GLY A 369 12.84 -0.75 -15.13
N VAL A 370 13.97 -1.36 -15.44
CA VAL A 370 15.22 -1.14 -14.72
C VAL A 370 15.68 0.32 -14.87
N THR A 371 15.66 0.86 -16.10
CA THR A 371 16.09 2.24 -16.39
C THR A 371 15.25 3.27 -15.63
N LEU A 372 13.92 3.10 -15.62
CA LEU A 372 13.01 3.97 -14.87
C LEU A 372 13.29 3.93 -13.36
N SER A 373 13.60 2.75 -12.82
CA SER A 373 13.99 2.61 -11.42
C SER A 373 15.30 3.35 -11.11
N PHE A 374 16.33 3.22 -11.97
CA PHE A 374 17.59 3.96 -11.80
C PHE A 374 17.34 5.48 -11.81
N ASN A 375 16.62 5.96 -12.81
CA ASN A 375 16.30 7.39 -12.94
C ASN A 375 15.49 7.93 -11.76
N GLN A 376 14.53 7.15 -11.26
CA GLN A 376 13.72 7.52 -10.10
C GLN A 376 14.57 7.79 -8.85
N TRP A 377 15.63 7.01 -8.68
CA TRP A 377 16.50 7.10 -7.52
C TRP A 377 17.80 7.89 -7.78
N GLY A 378 18.00 8.41 -8.99
CA GLY A 378 19.19 9.15 -9.37
C GLY A 378 20.47 8.29 -9.35
N ALA A 379 20.35 7.01 -9.66
CA ALA A 379 21.49 6.10 -9.76
C ALA A 379 22.07 6.09 -11.18
N ASP A 380 23.38 6.12 -11.29
CA ASP A 380 24.10 6.07 -12.57
C ASP A 380 24.45 4.63 -12.98
N GLY A 381 24.88 4.45 -14.23
CA GLY A 381 25.50 3.20 -14.71
C GLY A 381 24.50 2.15 -15.19
N VAL A 382 23.24 2.49 -15.46
CA VAL A 382 22.22 1.53 -15.90
C VAL A 382 22.61 0.75 -17.15
N ALA A 383 23.26 1.36 -18.11
CA ALA A 383 23.67 0.69 -19.36
C ALA A 383 24.65 -0.46 -19.08
N THR A 384 25.64 -0.26 -18.22
CA THR A 384 26.59 -1.31 -17.81
C THR A 384 25.89 -2.38 -16.97
N TYR A 385 24.98 -1.97 -16.08
CA TYR A 385 24.20 -2.88 -15.24
C TYR A 385 23.37 -3.86 -16.08
N LEU A 386 22.69 -3.37 -17.11
CA LEU A 386 21.85 -4.18 -18.02
C LEU A 386 22.64 -5.17 -18.88
N LEU A 387 23.95 -4.99 -19.03
CA LEU A 387 24.82 -5.89 -19.79
C LEU A 387 25.48 -6.98 -18.92
N ASP A 388 25.29 -6.94 -17.60
CA ASP A 388 25.94 -7.88 -16.69
C ASP A 388 25.25 -9.26 -16.74
N ASP A 389 25.94 -10.22 -17.30
CA ASP A 389 25.55 -11.63 -17.42
C ASP A 389 26.32 -12.57 -16.48
N THR A 390 27.04 -12.03 -15.51
CA THR A 390 27.90 -12.77 -14.58
C THR A 390 27.51 -12.62 -13.11
N SER A 391 27.08 -11.43 -12.72
CA SER A 391 26.69 -11.14 -11.33
C SER A 391 25.40 -11.85 -10.96
N THR A 392 25.39 -12.45 -9.77
CA THR A 392 24.24 -13.15 -9.19
C THR A 392 24.09 -12.76 -7.75
N GLU A 393 23.03 -13.20 -7.07
CA GLU A 393 22.86 -13.01 -5.62
C GLU A 393 24.14 -13.40 -4.86
N ALA A 394 24.49 -12.66 -3.81
CA ALA A 394 25.64 -12.99 -2.95
C ALA A 394 25.25 -14.00 -1.86
N ASN A 395 26.21 -14.81 -1.40
CA ASN A 395 26.01 -15.56 -0.18
C ASN A 395 25.87 -14.61 1.01
N TYR A 396 24.98 -14.94 1.92
CA TYR A 396 24.78 -14.20 3.15
C TYR A 396 25.63 -14.78 4.30
N ALA A 397 26.25 -13.91 5.07
CA ALA A 397 26.83 -14.24 6.37
C ALA A 397 26.52 -13.11 7.33
N ASP A 398 25.91 -13.43 8.47
CA ASP A 398 25.62 -12.43 9.49
C ASP A 398 26.93 -11.79 10.00
N ALA A 399 26.99 -10.48 9.94
CA ALA A 399 28.16 -9.72 10.38
C ALA A 399 28.44 -9.89 11.89
N LEU A 400 27.43 -10.27 12.66
CA LEU A 400 27.52 -10.46 14.12
C LEU A 400 27.73 -11.92 14.54
N GLY A 401 27.70 -12.85 13.60
CA GLY A 401 27.98 -14.26 13.84
C GLY A 401 26.98 -15.02 14.67
N GLY A 402 25.85 -14.42 15.10
CA GLY A 402 24.97 -15.03 16.08
C GLY A 402 23.47 -15.02 15.79
N PHE A 403 22.95 -14.05 15.08
CA PHE A 403 21.50 -13.88 14.99
C PHE A 403 20.89 -14.46 13.70
N GLY A 404 21.55 -14.26 12.57
CA GLY A 404 21.05 -14.69 11.26
C GLY A 404 21.81 -15.88 10.68
N GLY A 405 22.96 -16.24 11.25
CA GLY A 405 23.84 -17.31 10.74
C GLY A 405 24.37 -17.01 9.34
N ALA A 406 24.56 -18.07 8.54
CA ALA A 406 24.94 -17.98 7.15
C ALA A 406 23.87 -18.63 6.27
N ALA A 407 23.78 -18.19 5.02
CA ALA A 407 22.95 -18.82 3.99
C ALA A 407 23.66 -18.75 2.64
N ALA A 408 23.62 -19.84 1.90
CA ALA A 408 23.99 -19.82 0.50
C ALA A 408 22.98 -18.97 -0.28
N LYS A 409 23.45 -18.33 -1.35
CA LYS A 409 22.55 -17.59 -2.26
C LYS A 409 21.38 -18.47 -2.71
N ALA A 410 20.19 -17.90 -2.74
CA ALA A 410 18.99 -18.63 -3.11
C ALA A 410 18.80 -18.68 -4.65
N SER A 411 19.47 -17.77 -5.38
CA SER A 411 19.34 -17.65 -6.83
C SER A 411 20.69 -17.52 -7.52
N THR A 412 20.75 -18.02 -8.76
CA THR A 412 21.86 -17.81 -9.70
C THR A 412 21.47 -16.98 -10.90
N ILE A 413 20.27 -16.38 -10.87
CA ILE A 413 19.80 -15.55 -11.99
C ILE A 413 20.67 -14.31 -12.16
N THR A 414 20.98 -13.97 -13.42
CA THR A 414 21.77 -12.80 -13.79
C THR A 414 20.87 -11.62 -14.20
N ILE A 415 21.46 -10.45 -14.42
CA ILE A 415 20.73 -9.22 -14.75
C ILE A 415 20.38 -9.15 -16.23
N LYS A 416 21.35 -9.42 -17.12
CA LYS A 416 21.20 -9.29 -18.55
C LYS A 416 20.06 -10.16 -19.08
N TRP A 417 19.16 -9.54 -19.84
CA TRP A 417 18.07 -10.26 -20.49
C TRP A 417 18.58 -11.27 -21.54
N ASP A 418 18.01 -12.46 -21.53
CA ASP A 418 18.26 -13.50 -22.51
C ASP A 418 16.96 -13.97 -23.16
N ASP A 419 16.82 -13.67 -24.46
CA ASP A 419 15.63 -14.07 -25.24
C ASP A 419 15.55 -15.60 -25.47
N HIS A 420 16.67 -16.31 -25.31
CA HIS A 420 16.74 -17.77 -25.50
C HIS A 420 16.55 -18.55 -24.19
N ALA A 421 16.57 -17.86 -23.04
CA ALA A 421 16.35 -18.52 -21.75
C ALA A 421 14.96 -19.17 -21.66
N PRO A 422 14.81 -20.27 -20.89
CA PRO A 422 13.50 -20.83 -20.57
C PRO A 422 12.58 -19.81 -19.92
N MET A 423 11.26 -20.06 -20.00
CA MET A 423 10.26 -19.13 -19.44
C MET A 423 10.46 -18.88 -17.96
N ASP A 424 10.81 -19.90 -17.17
CA ASP A 424 11.03 -19.78 -15.73
C ASP A 424 12.19 -18.84 -15.42
N GLU A 425 13.30 -18.92 -16.16
CA GLU A 425 14.43 -18.00 -15.98
C GLU A 425 14.08 -16.57 -16.40
N LYS A 426 13.31 -16.39 -17.48
CA LYS A 426 12.81 -15.07 -17.89
C LYS A 426 11.94 -14.47 -16.78
N MET A 427 11.04 -15.26 -16.22
CA MET A 427 10.17 -14.83 -15.11
C MET A 427 10.99 -14.54 -13.84
N GLU A 428 11.93 -15.38 -13.46
CA GLU A 428 12.79 -15.14 -12.29
C GLU A 428 13.58 -13.83 -12.46
N ARG A 429 14.19 -13.61 -13.61
CA ARG A 429 14.94 -12.38 -13.92
C ARG A 429 14.04 -11.14 -13.88
N LEU A 430 12.90 -11.22 -14.53
CA LEU A 430 11.91 -10.15 -14.58
C LEU A 430 11.43 -9.77 -13.17
N ILE A 431 10.96 -10.76 -12.41
CA ILE A 431 10.37 -10.51 -11.09
C ILE A 431 11.43 -10.10 -10.07
N THR A 432 12.64 -10.62 -10.16
CA THR A 432 13.76 -10.18 -9.30
C THR A 432 14.06 -8.69 -9.49
N GLN A 433 14.15 -8.21 -10.74
CA GLN A 433 14.37 -6.79 -10.99
C GLN A 433 13.14 -5.93 -10.67
N LYS A 434 11.94 -6.43 -10.92
CA LYS A 434 10.68 -5.79 -10.47
C LYS A 434 10.66 -5.63 -8.95
N TRP A 435 11.01 -6.69 -8.22
CA TRP A 435 11.05 -6.67 -6.76
C TRP A 435 12.08 -5.64 -6.23
N ILE A 436 13.28 -5.56 -6.78
CA ILE A 436 14.25 -4.52 -6.41
C ILE A 436 13.67 -3.12 -6.69
N ALA A 437 13.02 -2.93 -7.84
CA ALA A 437 12.48 -1.64 -8.25
C ALA A 437 11.22 -1.20 -7.48
N LEU A 438 10.47 -2.14 -6.91
CA LEU A 438 9.29 -1.88 -6.08
C LEU A 438 9.63 -1.26 -4.72
N PHE A 439 10.91 -1.31 -4.27
CA PHE A 439 11.29 -0.67 -3.01
C PHE A 439 10.86 0.81 -2.99
N PRO A 440 10.19 1.30 -1.91
CA PRO A 440 9.86 0.64 -0.65
C PRO A 440 8.41 0.11 -0.54
N ASN A 441 7.76 -0.26 -1.64
CA ASN A 441 6.41 -0.82 -1.63
C ASN A 441 6.43 -2.32 -1.33
N GLY A 442 6.66 -2.67 -0.07
CA GLY A 442 6.81 -4.06 0.37
C GLY A 442 5.55 -4.90 0.23
N GLN A 443 4.34 -4.30 0.24
CA GLN A 443 3.11 -5.03 0.00
C GLN A 443 3.10 -5.67 -1.40
N GLU A 444 3.50 -4.92 -2.43
CA GLU A 444 3.56 -5.45 -3.78
C GLU A 444 4.73 -6.44 -3.94
N ALA A 445 5.84 -6.21 -3.27
CA ALA A 445 6.96 -7.15 -3.20
C ALA A 445 6.52 -8.51 -2.60
N TRP A 446 5.78 -8.49 -1.50
CA TRP A 446 5.23 -9.70 -0.88
C TRP A 446 4.21 -10.40 -1.80
N ASN A 447 3.39 -9.63 -2.49
CA ASN A 447 2.43 -10.15 -3.47
C ASN A 447 3.16 -10.87 -4.63
N GLU A 448 4.25 -10.31 -5.14
CA GLU A 448 5.04 -10.94 -6.21
C GLU A 448 5.68 -12.25 -5.75
N ILE A 449 6.28 -12.27 -4.54
CA ILE A 449 6.86 -13.51 -3.97
C ILE A 449 5.80 -14.60 -3.87
N ARG A 450 4.62 -14.28 -3.33
CA ARG A 450 3.52 -15.25 -3.16
C ARG A 450 2.94 -15.75 -4.49
N ARG A 451 2.86 -14.86 -5.48
CA ARG A 451 2.26 -15.15 -6.79
C ARG A 451 3.16 -15.99 -7.68
N THR A 452 4.45 -15.75 -7.65
CA THR A 452 5.41 -16.29 -8.63
C THR A 452 6.46 -17.21 -8.03
N GLY A 453 6.67 -17.17 -6.72
CA GLY A 453 7.82 -17.78 -6.07
C GLY A 453 9.13 -17.01 -6.25
N TYR A 454 9.09 -15.83 -6.88
CA TYR A 454 10.26 -14.98 -7.14
C TYR A 454 10.16 -13.60 -6.48
N PRO A 455 11.29 -12.97 -6.12
CA PRO A 455 12.64 -13.56 -6.15
C PRO A 455 12.73 -14.78 -5.22
N ARG A 456 13.70 -15.64 -5.45
CA ARG A 456 14.04 -16.68 -4.47
C ARG A 456 14.58 -16.01 -3.22
N ILE A 457 14.13 -16.41 -2.05
CA ILE A 457 14.45 -15.78 -0.76
C ILE A 457 15.04 -16.78 0.21
N PHE A 458 15.79 -16.28 1.20
CA PHE A 458 16.39 -17.14 2.22
C PHE A 458 15.36 -17.83 3.09
N SER A 459 15.68 -19.04 3.53
CA SER A 459 14.91 -19.74 4.57
C SER A 459 14.94 -18.96 5.89
N VAL A 460 13.94 -19.16 6.72
CA VAL A 460 13.82 -18.52 8.05
C VAL A 460 14.75 -19.26 9.03
N PRO A 461 15.64 -18.56 9.78
CA PRO A 461 16.62 -19.21 10.66
C PRO A 461 16.03 -19.78 11.94
N GLN A 462 14.85 -19.38 12.36
CA GLN A 462 14.18 -19.84 13.58
C GLN A 462 12.95 -20.68 13.30
N ALA A 463 12.41 -21.29 14.37
CA ALA A 463 11.21 -22.12 14.31
C ALA A 463 10.05 -21.37 13.62
N THR A 464 9.52 -21.97 12.58
CA THR A 464 8.41 -21.45 11.76
C THR A 464 7.04 -21.93 12.29
N ASN A 465 6.96 -22.40 13.55
CA ASN A 465 5.74 -22.99 14.13
C ASN A 465 5.15 -24.14 13.28
N GLY A 466 6.04 -24.93 12.66
CA GLY A 466 5.64 -26.05 11.79
C GLY A 466 5.35 -25.69 10.34
N TYR A 467 5.38 -24.40 9.97
CA TYR A 467 5.24 -24.00 8.57
C TYR A 467 6.54 -24.22 7.79
N THR A 468 6.41 -24.71 6.57
CA THR A 468 7.52 -24.93 5.61
C THR A 468 7.67 -23.78 4.60
N LEU A 469 6.78 -22.81 4.65
CA LEU A 469 6.77 -21.65 3.76
C LEU A 469 7.95 -20.72 4.06
N LEU A 470 8.47 -20.07 3.03
CA LEU A 470 9.49 -19.04 3.18
C LEU A 470 8.91 -17.69 3.65
N THR A 471 7.66 -17.42 3.33
CA THR A 471 6.89 -16.26 3.79
C THR A 471 5.42 -16.65 3.97
N PRO A 472 4.66 -16.04 4.89
CA PRO A 472 3.23 -16.27 5.01
C PRO A 472 2.47 -16.00 3.70
N ASN A 473 1.47 -16.82 3.41
CA ASN A 473 0.53 -16.56 2.31
C ASN A 473 -0.50 -15.48 2.68
N ARG A 474 -0.78 -15.29 3.95
CA ARG A 474 -1.74 -14.33 4.49
C ARG A 474 -1.50 -14.05 5.97
N ILE A 475 -2.18 -13.07 6.50
CA ILE A 475 -2.32 -12.85 7.93
C ILE A 475 -3.67 -13.42 8.38
N PRO A 476 -3.74 -14.21 9.47
CA PRO A 476 -5.01 -14.70 10.02
C PRO A 476 -5.96 -13.57 10.40
N PHE A 477 -7.25 -13.85 10.43
CA PHE A 477 -8.26 -12.91 10.88
C PHE A 477 -8.09 -12.57 12.38
N ASP A 478 -8.63 -11.43 12.81
CA ASP A 478 -8.72 -11.08 14.22
C ASP A 478 -9.54 -12.14 14.98
N LYS A 479 -8.94 -12.75 16.00
CA LYS A 479 -9.60 -13.75 16.85
C LYS A 479 -10.86 -13.23 17.56
N ASN A 480 -10.99 -11.90 17.74
CA ASN A 480 -12.21 -11.31 18.25
C ASN A 480 -13.41 -11.53 17.31
N GLN A 481 -13.19 -11.66 16.02
CA GLN A 481 -14.25 -12.03 15.07
C GLN A 481 -14.75 -13.46 15.32
N GLN A 482 -13.86 -14.38 15.67
CA GLN A 482 -14.22 -15.74 16.03
C GLN A 482 -15.11 -15.81 17.28
N ILE A 483 -14.93 -14.87 18.20
CA ILE A 483 -15.69 -14.82 19.47
C ILE A 483 -16.98 -14.03 19.32
N ASN A 484 -16.90 -12.82 18.76
CA ASN A 484 -17.98 -11.85 18.78
C ASN A 484 -18.84 -11.84 17.50
N ASN A 485 -18.39 -12.47 16.42
CA ASN A 485 -19.04 -12.48 15.09
C ASN A 485 -18.95 -13.89 14.47
N ARG A 486 -19.16 -14.93 15.26
CA ARG A 486 -18.90 -16.32 14.92
C ARG A 486 -19.50 -16.77 13.61
N SER A 487 -20.76 -16.50 13.35
CA SER A 487 -21.45 -16.93 12.13
C SER A 487 -20.83 -16.35 10.86
N ASN A 488 -20.44 -15.06 10.88
CA ASN A 488 -19.80 -14.42 9.73
C ASN A 488 -18.32 -14.81 9.62
N TYR A 489 -17.64 -15.05 10.74
CA TYR A 489 -16.29 -15.62 10.75
C TYR A 489 -16.26 -17.00 10.09
N ASP A 490 -17.18 -17.90 10.44
CA ASP A 490 -17.24 -19.24 9.84
C ASP A 490 -17.49 -19.16 8.31
N LYS A 491 -18.34 -18.22 7.86
CA LYS A 491 -18.50 -17.93 6.42
C LYS A 491 -17.23 -17.37 5.78
N ALA A 492 -16.48 -16.52 6.49
CA ALA A 492 -15.21 -16.00 5.98
C ALA A 492 -14.18 -17.12 5.78
N VAL A 493 -14.13 -18.10 6.69
CA VAL A 493 -13.26 -19.29 6.58
C VAL A 493 -13.71 -20.18 5.41
N GLU A 494 -15.02 -20.34 5.21
CA GLU A 494 -15.56 -21.05 4.03
C GLU A 494 -15.14 -20.33 2.72
N LEU A 495 -15.32 -19.02 2.64
CA LEU A 495 -14.91 -18.21 1.49
C LEU A 495 -13.40 -18.23 1.25
N LEU A 496 -12.62 -18.36 2.33
CA LEU A 496 -11.16 -18.51 2.25
C LEU A 496 -10.76 -19.84 1.59
N GLY A 497 -11.57 -20.90 1.74
CA GLY A 497 -11.35 -22.21 1.15
C GLY A 497 -10.21 -23.00 1.78
N GLY A 498 -9.93 -22.74 3.06
CA GLY A 498 -8.92 -23.40 3.89
C GLY A 498 -8.95 -22.87 5.31
N PRO A 499 -8.12 -23.42 6.22
CA PRO A 499 -8.06 -22.97 7.60
C PRO A 499 -7.62 -21.50 7.71
N ASP A 500 -8.05 -20.81 8.76
CA ASP A 500 -7.61 -19.45 9.05
C ASP A 500 -6.20 -19.44 9.66
N ASP A 501 -5.21 -19.65 8.81
CA ASP A 501 -3.79 -19.68 9.17
C ASP A 501 -2.89 -19.00 8.14
N TYR A 502 -1.58 -19.01 8.38
CA TYR A 502 -0.58 -18.40 7.51
C TYR A 502 -0.32 -19.17 6.20
N ALA A 503 -0.69 -20.46 6.13
CA ALA A 503 -0.37 -21.32 4.99
C ALA A 503 -1.48 -21.33 3.93
N THR A 504 -2.69 -20.94 4.29
CA THR A 504 -3.81 -20.92 3.35
C THR A 504 -3.55 -19.92 2.23
N GLN A 505 -3.60 -20.42 1.00
CA GLN A 505 -3.34 -19.62 -0.20
C GLN A 505 -4.46 -18.60 -0.45
N MET A 506 -4.07 -17.46 -0.97
CA MET A 506 -4.98 -16.48 -1.53
C MET A 506 -5.68 -17.06 -2.76
N TRP A 507 -6.87 -16.55 -3.07
CA TRP A 507 -7.61 -16.99 -4.28
C TRP A 507 -6.74 -16.90 -5.55
N TRP A 508 -6.00 -15.81 -5.75
CA TRP A 508 -5.17 -15.59 -6.94
C TRP A 508 -3.84 -16.37 -6.95
N GLN A 509 -3.52 -17.13 -5.91
CA GLN A 509 -2.36 -18.06 -5.87
C GLN A 509 -2.69 -19.47 -6.37
N ARG A 510 -3.96 -19.79 -6.52
CA ARG A 510 -4.46 -21.15 -6.86
C ARG A 510 -4.34 -21.48 -8.34
#